data_3d6cf4d6e0a7aff9be933c9713bbbf9c
#
_entry.id   3d6cf4d6e0a7aff9be933c9713bbbf9c
#
_cell.length_a   1.000
_cell.length_b   1.000
_cell.length_c   1.000
_cell.angle_alpha   90.00
_cell.angle_beta   90.00
_cell.angle_gamma   90.00
#
_symmetry.space_group_name_H-M   'P 1'
#
loop_
_entity.id
_entity.type
_entity.pdbx_description
1 polymer ?
#
loop_
_entity_poly.entity_id
_entity_poly.type
_entity_poly.pdbx_seq_one_letter_code
_entity_poly.pdbx_strand_id
1 'polypeptide(L)'
;MLKQVIEIMDLLDDATINGKKVAEYLNKQGIQEVKINEIKGEKGNTDFIKIKIPGTKGKTKGGEAPTLGVIGRLGGVGARPQQIGIVSDADGAITALSVASKLADMRVKGDRLPGDVIISTHICPDAPIKPHEPVPFMGSPVDTVTMNRMEVDVDMDALISIDTTKGNRIANWRGFAITPTVKEGWVLKVSNDLLDIMEWVTGELPDRKSTRLNSSHR
;
A
#
# COMPACT_ATOMS: atom_id res chain seq x y z
N MET A 1 -0.43 6.75 14.33
CA MET A 1 0.22 6.33 13.06
C MET A 1 1.75 6.25 13.15
N LEU A 2 2.48 7.25 13.69
CA LEU A 2 3.95 7.22 13.70
C LEU A 2 4.53 5.94 14.34
N LYS A 3 3.97 5.50 15.47
CA LYS A 3 4.37 4.24 16.12
C LYS A 3 4.29 3.06 15.15
N GLN A 4 3.14 2.89 14.48
CA GLN A 4 2.92 1.79 13.54
C GLN A 4 3.88 1.85 12.35
N VAL A 5 4.17 3.06 11.84
CA VAL A 5 5.15 3.23 10.74
C VAL A 5 6.54 2.79 11.17
N ILE A 6 7.01 3.20 12.35
CA ILE A 6 8.33 2.81 12.88
C ILE A 6 8.40 1.29 13.07
N GLU A 7 7.39 0.70 13.72
CA GLU A 7 7.36 -0.75 13.96
C GLU A 7 7.34 -1.57 12.65
N ILE A 8 6.61 -1.10 11.63
CA ILE A 8 6.59 -1.75 10.32
C ILE A 8 7.89 -1.56 9.56
N MET A 9 8.51 -0.39 9.65
CA MET A 9 9.85 -0.18 9.06
C MET A 9 10.87 -1.13 9.67
N ASP A 10 10.93 -1.22 11.00
CA ASP A 10 11.83 -2.14 11.70
C ASP A 10 11.57 -3.60 11.30
N LEU A 11 10.28 -3.99 11.16
CA LEU A 11 9.90 -5.32 10.73
C LEU A 11 10.38 -5.61 9.30
N LEU A 12 10.18 -4.67 8.37
CA LEU A 12 10.51 -4.87 6.95
C LEU A 12 12.01 -4.75 6.67
N ASP A 13 12.77 -4.07 7.53
CA ASP A 13 14.22 -3.92 7.40
C ASP A 13 15.00 -5.16 7.91
N ASP A 14 14.33 -6.13 8.51
CA ASP A 14 14.93 -7.38 8.96
C ASP A 14 15.50 -8.19 7.78
N ALA A 15 16.77 -8.61 7.90
CA ALA A 15 17.48 -9.38 6.89
C ALA A 15 16.79 -10.71 6.50
N THR A 16 15.90 -11.21 7.34
CA THR A 16 15.20 -12.50 7.15
C THR A 16 13.71 -12.34 6.91
N ILE A 17 13.26 -11.09 6.60
CA ILE A 17 11.84 -10.81 6.38
C ILE A 17 11.26 -11.63 5.24
N ASN A 18 10.03 -12.04 5.41
CA ASN A 18 9.18 -12.69 4.41
C ASN A 18 7.71 -12.51 4.78
N GLY A 19 6.81 -12.88 3.89
CA GLY A 19 5.36 -12.74 4.11
C GLY A 19 4.86 -13.47 5.35
N LYS A 20 5.46 -14.61 5.72
CA LYS A 20 5.07 -15.35 6.93
C LYS A 20 5.37 -14.57 8.21
N LYS A 21 6.55 -13.95 8.31
CA LYS A 21 6.91 -13.09 9.45
C LYS A 21 5.99 -11.87 9.56
N VAL A 22 5.60 -11.27 8.43
CA VAL A 22 4.61 -10.19 8.42
C VAL A 22 3.26 -10.69 8.94
N ALA A 23 2.81 -11.87 8.50
CA ALA A 23 1.56 -12.45 9.00
C ALA A 23 1.63 -12.76 10.51
N GLU A 24 2.73 -13.31 10.99
CA GLU A 24 2.94 -13.56 12.42
C GLU A 24 2.87 -12.29 13.26
N TYR A 25 3.49 -11.20 12.78
CA TYR A 25 3.42 -9.89 13.43
C TYR A 25 1.99 -9.37 13.52
N LEU A 26 1.25 -9.41 12.42
CA LEU A 26 -0.14 -8.94 12.37
C LEU A 26 -1.09 -9.82 13.20
N ASN A 27 -0.86 -11.13 13.20
CA ASN A 27 -1.63 -12.08 14.03
C ASN A 27 -1.45 -11.79 15.52
N LYS A 28 -0.24 -11.44 15.98
CA LYS A 28 0.01 -11.02 17.37
C LYS A 28 -0.74 -9.74 17.75
N GLN A 29 -1.10 -8.90 16.77
CA GLN A 29 -1.93 -7.72 16.97
C GLN A 29 -3.44 -8.02 16.90
N GLY A 30 -3.84 -9.29 16.75
CA GLY A 30 -5.22 -9.71 16.73
C GLY A 30 -5.89 -9.68 15.35
N ILE A 31 -5.13 -9.51 14.27
CA ILE A 31 -5.62 -9.68 12.89
C ILE A 31 -5.57 -11.16 12.54
N GLN A 32 -6.72 -11.79 12.33
CA GLN A 32 -6.81 -13.24 12.09
C GLN A 32 -6.79 -13.60 10.60
N GLU A 33 -7.31 -12.73 9.74
CA GLU A 33 -7.43 -12.98 8.31
C GLU A 33 -6.26 -12.36 7.54
N VAL A 34 -5.10 -13.02 7.59
CA VAL A 34 -3.91 -12.66 6.80
C VAL A 34 -3.60 -13.82 5.86
N LYS A 35 -3.68 -13.58 4.56
CA LYS A 35 -3.35 -14.56 3.52
C LYS A 35 -2.04 -14.18 2.85
N ILE A 36 -1.15 -15.16 2.73
CA ILE A 36 0.13 -15.02 2.04
C ILE A 36 0.14 -15.91 0.81
N ASN A 37 0.45 -15.33 -0.33
CA ASN A 37 0.64 -16.04 -1.59
C ASN A 37 2.05 -15.75 -2.12
N GLU A 38 2.92 -16.74 -2.05
CA GLU A 38 4.25 -16.66 -2.63
C GLU A 38 4.17 -16.99 -4.12
N ILE A 39 4.68 -16.09 -4.96
CA ILE A 39 4.85 -16.32 -6.40
C ILE A 39 6.34 -16.31 -6.71
N LYS A 40 6.80 -17.43 -7.26
CA LYS A 40 8.17 -17.61 -7.74
C LYS A 40 8.25 -17.15 -9.18
N GLY A 41 9.01 -16.12 -9.42
CA GLY A 41 9.39 -15.66 -10.76
C GLY A 41 10.76 -16.17 -11.15
N GLU A 42 11.14 -16.00 -12.40
CA GLU A 42 12.49 -16.34 -12.89
C GLU A 42 13.60 -15.54 -12.19
N LYS A 43 13.26 -14.36 -11.67
CA LYS A 43 14.20 -13.38 -11.11
C LYS A 43 14.05 -13.18 -9.60
N GLY A 44 13.37 -14.06 -8.90
CA GLY A 44 13.16 -13.96 -7.46
C GLY A 44 11.71 -14.25 -7.06
N ASN A 45 11.45 -14.07 -5.77
CA ASN A 45 10.15 -14.37 -5.16
C ASN A 45 9.42 -13.09 -4.80
N THR A 46 8.09 -13.13 -4.87
CA THR A 46 7.21 -12.08 -4.39
C THR A 46 6.20 -12.69 -3.44
N ASP A 47 6.15 -12.17 -2.22
CA ASP A 47 5.17 -12.54 -1.21
C ASP A 47 4.03 -11.52 -1.23
N PHE A 48 2.88 -11.91 -1.77
CA PHE A 48 1.65 -11.12 -1.72
C PHE A 48 0.97 -11.33 -0.38
N ILE A 49 0.60 -10.22 0.25
CA ILE A 49 0.01 -10.18 1.59
C ILE A 49 -1.37 -9.54 1.45
N LYS A 50 -2.43 -10.30 1.75
CA LYS A 50 -3.81 -9.81 1.75
C LYS A 50 -4.40 -9.94 3.14
N ILE A 51 -4.92 -8.84 3.67
CA ILE A 51 -5.42 -8.70 5.02
C ILE A 51 -6.88 -8.26 4.94
N LYS A 52 -7.78 -8.95 5.64
CA LYS A 52 -9.18 -8.56 5.72
C LYS A 52 -9.53 -8.15 7.16
N ILE A 53 -10.04 -6.94 7.32
CA ILE A 53 -10.48 -6.40 8.61
C ILE A 53 -11.98 -6.17 8.55
N PRO A 54 -12.77 -7.03 9.22
CA PRO A 54 -14.23 -6.93 9.20
C PRO A 54 -14.75 -5.68 9.90
N GLY A 55 -15.64 -4.97 9.22
CA GLY A 55 -16.42 -3.87 9.79
C GLY A 55 -17.58 -4.35 10.69
N THR A 56 -18.29 -3.39 11.27
CA THR A 56 -19.48 -3.71 12.11
C THR A 56 -20.71 -4.05 11.28
N LYS A 57 -20.81 -3.49 10.05
CA LYS A 57 -21.91 -3.62 9.09
C LYS A 57 -21.41 -4.01 7.69
N GLY A 58 -20.17 -4.52 7.58
CA GLY A 58 -19.55 -4.90 6.32
C GLY A 58 -20.10 -6.22 5.75
N LYS A 59 -19.78 -6.48 4.49
CA LYS A 59 -20.18 -7.68 3.73
C LYS A 59 -19.77 -8.98 4.44
N THR A 60 -18.62 -8.98 5.12
CA THR A 60 -18.15 -10.13 5.91
C THR A 60 -19.15 -10.56 7.01
N LYS A 61 -19.97 -9.66 7.48
CA LYS A 61 -21.00 -9.91 8.49
C LYS A 61 -22.43 -9.91 7.91
N GLY A 62 -22.56 -9.98 6.60
CA GLY A 62 -23.86 -9.94 5.91
C GLY A 62 -24.50 -8.55 5.88
N GLY A 63 -23.73 -7.48 6.15
CA GLY A 63 -24.17 -6.10 6.06
C GLY A 63 -23.92 -5.50 4.66
N GLU A 64 -24.37 -4.26 4.47
CA GLU A 64 -24.31 -3.54 3.18
C GLU A 64 -23.30 -2.38 3.16
N ALA A 65 -22.58 -2.15 4.26
CA ALA A 65 -21.59 -1.08 4.30
C ALA A 65 -20.45 -1.35 3.29
N PRO A 66 -20.02 -0.33 2.53
CA PRO A 66 -19.04 -0.51 1.46
C PRO A 66 -17.67 -0.96 2.00
N THR A 67 -16.97 -1.72 1.17
CA THR A 67 -15.62 -2.23 1.46
C THR A 67 -14.57 -1.31 0.85
N LEU A 68 -13.64 -0.83 1.67
CA LEU A 68 -12.50 -0.04 1.22
C LEU A 68 -11.32 -0.96 0.92
N GLY A 69 -10.79 -0.88 -0.28
CA GLY A 69 -9.50 -1.44 -0.67
C GLY A 69 -8.35 -0.46 -0.40
N VAL A 70 -7.29 -0.93 0.24
CA VAL A 70 -6.03 -0.19 0.41
C VAL A 70 -4.91 -1.04 -0.17
N ILE A 71 -4.33 -0.60 -1.28
CA ILE A 71 -3.25 -1.32 -1.95
C ILE A 71 -1.96 -0.55 -1.79
N GLY A 72 -0.97 -1.17 -1.15
CA GLY A 72 0.39 -0.64 -1.06
C GLY A 72 1.27 -1.25 -2.15
N ARG A 73 1.71 -0.45 -3.08
CA ARG A 73 2.61 -0.83 -4.17
C ARG A 73 3.95 -0.19 -3.96
N LEU A 74 4.77 -0.89 -4.12
CA LEU A 74 5.74 -1.88 -4.20
C LEU A 74 6.30 -2.20 -2.81
N GLY A 75 6.92 -3.36 -2.65
CA GLY A 75 7.61 -3.77 -1.44
C GLY A 75 9.07 -4.01 -1.74
N GLY A 76 9.82 -2.93 -1.90
CA GLY A 76 11.25 -2.96 -2.20
C GLY A 76 12.11 -3.39 -1.02
N VAL A 77 11.78 -4.54 -0.41
CA VAL A 77 12.48 -5.10 0.75
C VAL A 77 13.15 -6.43 0.40
N GLY A 78 14.30 -6.68 0.98
CA GLY A 78 15.05 -7.91 0.84
C GLY A 78 16.15 -7.82 -0.21
N ALA A 79 15.85 -7.86 -1.50
CA ALA A 79 16.81 -7.81 -2.63
C ALA A 79 18.09 -8.63 -2.40
N ARG A 80 17.97 -9.78 -1.75
CA ARG A 80 19.08 -10.67 -1.39
C ARG A 80 19.59 -11.44 -2.61
N PRO A 81 20.87 -11.79 -2.68
CA PRO A 81 21.89 -11.58 -1.64
C PRO A 81 22.64 -10.23 -1.75
N GLN A 82 22.38 -9.43 -2.78
CA GLN A 82 23.16 -8.21 -3.06
C GLN A 82 22.93 -7.13 -2.01
N GLN A 83 21.69 -6.95 -1.58
CA GLN A 83 21.32 -6.06 -0.48
C GLN A 83 20.28 -6.73 0.40
N ILE A 84 20.15 -6.24 1.63
CA ILE A 84 19.19 -6.72 2.63
C ILE A 84 18.51 -5.52 3.29
N GLY A 85 17.28 -5.73 3.78
CA GLY A 85 16.48 -4.68 4.36
C GLY A 85 15.69 -3.88 3.32
N ILE A 86 15.30 -2.68 3.67
CA ILE A 86 14.57 -1.77 2.79
C ILE A 86 15.53 -1.22 1.73
N VAL A 87 15.24 -1.47 0.46
CA VAL A 87 16.11 -1.10 -0.67
C VAL A 87 15.54 0.09 -1.45
N SER A 88 14.33 -0.06 -2.01
CA SER A 88 13.66 1.00 -2.76
C SER A 88 12.15 0.74 -2.84
N ASP A 89 11.39 1.80 -3.09
CA ASP A 89 9.94 1.72 -3.35
C ASP A 89 9.15 0.93 -2.27
N ALA A 90 9.55 1.03 -0.99
CA ALA A 90 8.90 0.33 0.11
C ALA A 90 7.73 1.12 0.75
N ASP A 91 7.52 2.37 0.36
CA ASP A 91 6.52 3.28 0.95
C ASP A 91 5.11 2.70 0.91
N GLY A 92 4.76 2.06 -0.21
CA GLY A 92 3.45 1.41 -0.38
C GLY A 92 3.24 0.29 0.65
N ALA A 93 4.20 -0.62 0.79
CA ALA A 93 4.12 -1.72 1.74
C ALA A 93 4.12 -1.21 3.19
N ILE A 94 5.00 -0.27 3.52
CA ILE A 94 5.06 0.34 4.86
C ILE A 94 3.72 0.98 5.20
N THR A 95 3.15 1.77 4.28
CA THR A 95 1.88 2.47 4.53
C THR A 95 0.73 1.49 4.68
N ALA A 96 0.57 0.52 3.78
CA ALA A 96 -0.52 -0.47 3.84
C ALA A 96 -0.47 -1.30 5.13
N LEU A 97 0.70 -1.81 5.51
CA LEU A 97 0.86 -2.58 6.74
C LEU A 97 0.69 -1.72 7.99
N SER A 98 1.10 -0.44 7.95
CA SER A 98 0.86 0.51 9.05
C SER A 98 -0.62 0.80 9.24
N VAL A 99 -1.39 0.90 8.14
CA VAL A 99 -2.86 1.02 8.19
C VAL A 99 -3.47 -0.21 8.83
N ALA A 100 -3.04 -1.42 8.44
CA ALA A 100 -3.51 -2.67 9.05
C ALA A 100 -3.26 -2.69 10.57
N SER A 101 -2.03 -2.40 10.99
CA SER A 101 -1.62 -2.32 12.39
C SER A 101 -2.43 -1.26 13.16
N LYS A 102 -2.69 -0.09 12.55
CA LYS A 102 -3.52 0.95 13.17
C LYS A 102 -4.96 0.51 13.35
N LEU A 103 -5.56 -0.15 12.37
CA LEU A 103 -6.92 -0.67 12.49
C LEU A 103 -7.03 -1.80 13.52
N ALA A 104 -5.98 -2.60 13.70
CA ALA A 104 -5.88 -3.57 14.79
C ALA A 104 -5.91 -2.87 16.17
N ASP A 105 -5.08 -1.85 16.35
CA ASP A 105 -5.08 -1.03 17.58
C ASP A 105 -6.45 -0.41 17.88
N MET A 106 -7.10 0.12 16.87
CA MET A 106 -8.46 0.68 17.00
C MET A 106 -9.45 -0.38 17.47
N ARG A 107 -9.41 -1.58 16.88
CA ARG A 107 -10.31 -2.69 17.30
C ARG A 107 -10.11 -3.09 18.75
N VAL A 108 -8.88 -3.15 19.23
CA VAL A 108 -8.58 -3.46 20.65
C VAL A 108 -9.17 -2.40 21.58
N LYS A 109 -9.20 -1.13 21.13
CA LYS A 109 -9.79 -0.01 21.90
C LYS A 109 -11.30 0.13 21.74
N GLY A 110 -11.93 -0.74 20.96
CA GLY A 110 -13.38 -0.70 20.73
C GLY A 110 -13.81 0.12 19.51
N ASP A 111 -12.90 0.81 18.85
CA ASP A 111 -13.18 1.59 17.65
C ASP A 111 -13.25 0.67 16.43
N ARG A 112 -14.36 0.70 15.72
CA ARG A 112 -14.58 -0.15 14.54
C ARG A 112 -15.23 0.64 13.42
N LEU A 113 -14.74 0.43 12.21
CA LEU A 113 -15.36 0.99 11.01
C LEU A 113 -16.68 0.27 10.69
N PRO A 114 -17.63 0.94 10.04
CA PRO A 114 -18.85 0.29 9.57
C PRO A 114 -18.60 -0.72 8.47
N GLY A 115 -17.83 -0.33 7.44
CA GLY A 115 -17.48 -1.19 6.30
C GLY A 115 -16.23 -2.05 6.55
N ASP A 116 -16.07 -3.08 5.72
CA ASP A 116 -14.86 -3.90 5.71
C ASP A 116 -13.68 -3.12 5.11
N VAL A 117 -12.46 -3.47 5.52
CA VAL A 117 -11.24 -2.98 4.88
C VAL A 117 -10.43 -4.17 4.39
N ILE A 118 -10.12 -4.19 3.10
CA ILE A 118 -9.20 -5.15 2.48
C ILE A 118 -7.91 -4.43 2.17
N ILE A 119 -6.82 -4.87 2.80
CA ILE A 119 -5.50 -4.29 2.62
C ILE A 119 -4.65 -5.31 1.88
N SER A 120 -4.05 -4.88 0.78
CA SER A 120 -3.17 -5.72 -0.03
C SER A 120 -1.83 -5.03 -0.26
N THR A 121 -0.76 -5.80 -0.18
CA THR A 121 0.58 -5.35 -0.54
C THR A 121 1.43 -6.55 -0.92
N HIS A 122 2.66 -6.31 -1.34
CA HIS A 122 3.64 -7.37 -1.56
C HIS A 122 5.03 -6.94 -1.11
N ILE A 123 5.84 -7.92 -0.78
CA ILE A 123 7.28 -7.75 -0.54
C ILE A 123 8.05 -8.72 -1.42
N CYS A 124 9.27 -8.36 -1.78
CA CYS A 124 10.11 -9.14 -2.69
C CYS A 124 11.44 -9.52 -2.02
N PRO A 125 11.46 -10.55 -1.16
CA PRO A 125 12.64 -10.87 -0.33
C PRO A 125 13.92 -11.20 -1.11
N ASP A 126 13.80 -11.65 -2.36
CA ASP A 126 14.90 -12.07 -3.21
C ASP A 126 14.87 -11.41 -4.59
N ALA A 127 14.44 -10.13 -4.66
CA ALA A 127 14.37 -9.42 -5.91
C ALA A 127 15.77 -9.05 -6.46
N PRO A 128 15.95 -9.02 -7.78
CA PRO A 128 17.20 -8.60 -8.38
C PRO A 128 17.38 -7.09 -8.25
N ILE A 129 18.64 -6.67 -8.01
CA ILE A 129 19.03 -5.26 -8.00
C ILE A 129 19.55 -4.86 -9.37
N LYS A 130 19.16 -3.67 -9.82
CA LYS A 130 19.69 -3.03 -11.00
C LYS A 130 20.47 -1.77 -10.57
N PRO A 131 21.67 -1.56 -11.07
CA PRO A 131 22.38 -0.31 -10.83
C PRO A 131 21.55 0.90 -11.28
N HIS A 132 21.44 1.89 -10.41
CA HIS A 132 20.69 3.12 -10.65
C HIS A 132 21.18 4.20 -9.68
N GLU A 133 21.34 5.43 -10.17
CA GLU A 133 21.68 6.60 -9.35
C GLU A 133 20.39 7.38 -8.97
N PRO A 134 20.28 7.91 -7.76
CA PRO A 134 21.25 7.90 -6.64
C PRO A 134 21.18 6.64 -5.76
N VAL A 135 20.19 5.77 -5.97
CA VAL A 135 20.01 4.54 -5.20
C VAL A 135 19.75 3.36 -6.13
N PRO A 136 20.16 2.14 -5.78
CA PRO A 136 19.86 0.96 -6.57
C PRO A 136 18.34 0.80 -6.78
N PHE A 137 17.97 0.31 -7.94
CA PHE A 137 16.59 0.04 -8.30
C PHE A 137 16.31 -1.46 -8.20
N MET A 138 15.26 -1.82 -7.50
CA MET A 138 14.82 -3.20 -7.40
C MET A 138 13.94 -3.58 -8.61
N GLY A 139 14.30 -4.67 -9.29
CA GLY A 139 13.46 -5.23 -10.35
C GLY A 139 12.30 -6.03 -9.77
N SER A 140 11.09 -5.82 -10.27
CA SER A 140 9.95 -6.65 -9.88
C SER A 140 10.13 -8.08 -10.42
N PRO A 141 10.02 -9.13 -9.56
CA PRO A 141 10.03 -10.52 -10.00
C PRO A 141 8.79 -10.94 -10.81
N VAL A 142 7.70 -10.21 -10.66
CA VAL A 142 6.40 -10.48 -11.32
C VAL A 142 5.95 -9.31 -12.16
N ASP A 143 5.11 -9.59 -13.17
CA ASP A 143 4.53 -8.58 -14.05
C ASP A 143 3.34 -7.84 -13.39
N THR A 144 2.99 -6.68 -13.95
CA THR A 144 1.90 -5.82 -13.44
C THR A 144 0.53 -6.51 -13.48
N VAL A 145 0.28 -7.38 -14.46
CA VAL A 145 -1.01 -8.10 -14.57
C VAL A 145 -1.16 -9.07 -13.39
N THR A 146 -0.09 -9.78 -13.08
CA THR A 146 -0.03 -10.66 -11.91
C THR A 146 -0.20 -9.88 -10.63
N MET A 147 0.49 -8.74 -10.47
CA MET A 147 0.31 -7.85 -9.31
C MET A 147 -1.15 -7.43 -9.15
N ASN A 148 -1.78 -6.92 -10.21
CA ASN A 148 -3.18 -6.49 -10.15
C ASN A 148 -4.11 -7.63 -9.76
N ARG A 149 -3.90 -8.82 -10.32
CA ARG A 149 -4.73 -10.00 -10.04
C ARG A 149 -4.61 -10.47 -8.59
N MET A 150 -3.44 -10.32 -7.99
CA MET A 150 -3.18 -10.72 -6.61
C MET A 150 -3.66 -9.69 -5.58
N GLU A 151 -3.56 -8.41 -5.91
CA GLU A 151 -3.82 -7.31 -4.97
C GLU A 151 -5.27 -6.83 -4.98
N VAL A 152 -5.86 -6.69 -6.16
CA VAL A 152 -7.26 -6.27 -6.29
C VAL A 152 -8.19 -7.40 -5.86
N ASP A 153 -9.26 -7.05 -5.17
CA ASP A 153 -10.30 -7.97 -4.75
C ASP A 153 -11.67 -7.49 -5.26
N VAL A 154 -12.49 -8.42 -5.74
CA VAL A 154 -13.82 -8.10 -6.28
C VAL A 154 -14.77 -7.53 -5.23
N ASP A 155 -14.50 -7.78 -3.96
CA ASP A 155 -15.29 -7.24 -2.86
C ASP A 155 -15.02 -5.75 -2.59
N MET A 156 -13.95 -5.16 -3.15
CA MET A 156 -13.62 -3.75 -2.97
C MET A 156 -14.58 -2.85 -3.74
N ASP A 157 -15.35 -2.02 -3.04
CA ASP A 157 -16.26 -1.03 -3.65
C ASP A 157 -15.53 0.27 -4.03
N ALA A 158 -14.52 0.63 -3.26
CA ALA A 158 -13.60 1.74 -3.54
C ALA A 158 -12.17 1.31 -3.25
N LEU A 159 -11.19 1.89 -3.95
CA LEU A 159 -9.80 1.50 -3.84
C LEU A 159 -8.89 2.72 -3.79
N ILE A 160 -7.95 2.71 -2.86
CA ILE A 160 -6.82 3.63 -2.78
C ILE A 160 -5.55 2.84 -3.06
N SER A 161 -4.82 3.22 -4.12
CA SER A 161 -3.49 2.66 -4.41
C SER A 161 -2.42 3.64 -3.98
N ILE A 162 -1.48 3.16 -3.19
CA ILE A 162 -0.37 3.93 -2.62
C ILE A 162 0.90 3.42 -3.28
N ASP A 163 1.63 4.32 -3.93
CA ASP A 163 2.83 3.98 -4.68
C ASP A 163 3.85 5.10 -4.59
N THR A 164 5.12 4.76 -4.64
CA THR A 164 6.21 5.72 -4.73
C THR A 164 6.30 6.25 -6.15
N THR A 165 6.43 7.56 -6.31
CA THR A 165 6.65 8.16 -7.62
C THR A 165 7.87 9.07 -7.63
N LYS A 166 8.54 9.13 -8.77
CA LYS A 166 9.66 10.05 -8.99
C LYS A 166 9.13 11.41 -9.42
N GLY A 167 9.73 12.46 -8.87
CA GLY A 167 9.50 13.81 -9.36
C GLY A 167 9.93 13.99 -10.81
N ASN A 168 9.32 14.94 -11.49
CA ASN A 168 9.68 15.38 -12.83
C ASN A 168 9.70 16.91 -12.90
N ARG A 169 9.95 17.51 -14.07
CA ARG A 169 10.01 18.97 -14.22
C ARG A 169 8.70 19.69 -13.86
N ILE A 170 7.57 19.00 -13.91
CA ILE A 170 6.24 19.56 -13.68
C ILE A 170 5.76 19.24 -12.26
N ALA A 171 5.90 17.96 -11.85
CA ALA A 171 5.54 17.45 -10.53
C ALA A 171 6.81 17.10 -9.76
N ASN A 172 7.35 18.07 -9.04
CA ASN A 172 8.52 17.91 -8.19
C ASN A 172 8.17 18.33 -6.76
N TRP A 173 7.33 17.51 -6.12
CA TRP A 173 6.81 17.75 -4.79
C TRP A 173 7.42 16.78 -3.79
N ARG A 174 7.79 17.30 -2.62
CA ARG A 174 8.20 16.46 -1.49
C ARG A 174 7.00 16.19 -0.60
N GLY A 175 6.71 14.91 -0.33
CA GLY A 175 5.57 14.49 0.46
C GLY A 175 4.65 13.57 -0.33
N PHE A 176 3.35 13.67 -0.12
CA PHE A 176 2.38 12.85 -0.85
C PHE A 176 1.47 13.69 -1.73
N ALA A 177 0.95 13.08 -2.77
CA ALA A 177 -0.01 13.71 -3.68
C ALA A 177 -1.14 12.73 -3.99
N ILE A 178 -2.35 13.24 -4.18
CA ILE A 178 -3.48 12.45 -4.66
C ILE A 178 -3.61 12.70 -6.16
N THR A 179 -3.52 11.64 -6.95
CA THR A 179 -3.74 11.71 -8.40
C THR A 179 -5.18 11.34 -8.74
N PRO A 180 -5.83 12.06 -9.68
CA PRO A 180 -7.14 11.67 -10.16
C PRO A 180 -7.11 10.29 -10.81
N THR A 181 -8.19 9.55 -10.66
CA THR A 181 -8.39 8.28 -11.32
C THR A 181 -8.65 8.50 -12.83
N VAL A 182 -8.00 7.71 -13.67
CA VAL A 182 -8.34 7.61 -15.09
C VAL A 182 -9.20 6.35 -15.27
N LYS A 183 -10.40 6.52 -15.80
CA LYS A 183 -11.32 5.43 -16.10
C LYS A 183 -11.79 5.54 -17.55
N GLU A 184 -11.50 4.52 -18.36
CA GLU A 184 -11.94 4.44 -19.77
C GLU A 184 -11.60 5.68 -20.60
N GLY A 185 -10.42 6.27 -20.35
CA GLY A 185 -9.98 7.50 -21.02
C GLY A 185 -10.45 8.81 -20.37
N TRP A 186 -11.32 8.75 -19.38
CA TRP A 186 -11.79 9.92 -18.64
C TRP A 186 -10.95 10.14 -17.38
N VAL A 187 -10.53 11.38 -17.17
CA VAL A 187 -9.89 11.80 -15.92
C VAL A 187 -10.98 12.25 -14.94
N LEU A 188 -11.18 11.47 -13.88
CA LEU A 188 -12.19 11.75 -12.88
C LEU A 188 -11.71 12.83 -11.91
N LYS A 189 -12.63 13.68 -11.46
CA LYS A 189 -12.31 14.67 -10.41
C LYS A 189 -11.98 13.97 -9.10
N VAL A 190 -10.92 14.43 -8.42
CA VAL A 190 -10.65 14.00 -7.04
C VAL A 190 -11.81 14.42 -6.14
N SER A 191 -12.26 13.55 -5.24
CA SER A 191 -13.29 13.86 -4.25
C SER A 191 -12.88 15.03 -3.37
N ASN A 192 -13.80 15.95 -3.11
CA ASN A 192 -13.56 17.05 -2.18
C ASN A 192 -13.24 16.51 -0.77
N ASP A 193 -13.92 15.43 -0.33
CA ASP A 193 -13.68 14.82 0.98
C ASP A 193 -12.23 14.34 1.13
N LEU A 194 -11.61 13.83 0.07
CA LEU A 194 -10.19 13.46 0.09
C LEU A 194 -9.28 14.69 0.23
N LEU A 195 -9.64 15.80 -0.40
CA LEU A 195 -8.89 17.05 -0.27
C LEU A 195 -9.03 17.63 1.15
N ASP A 196 -10.23 17.58 1.71
CA ASP A 196 -10.49 18.00 3.10
C ASP A 196 -9.69 17.14 4.10
N ILE A 197 -9.64 15.83 3.88
CA ILE A 197 -8.80 14.92 4.69
C ILE A 197 -7.31 15.30 4.58
N MET A 198 -6.82 15.65 3.39
CA MET A 198 -5.44 16.11 3.24
C MET A 198 -5.17 17.36 4.08
N GLU A 199 -6.07 18.36 4.02
CA GLU A 199 -5.95 19.57 4.80
C GLU A 199 -5.98 19.28 6.31
N TRP A 200 -6.89 18.44 6.78
CA TRP A 200 -6.98 18.08 8.21
C TRP A 200 -5.73 17.34 8.70
N VAL A 201 -5.12 16.52 7.88
CA VAL A 201 -3.94 15.72 8.26
C VAL A 201 -2.65 16.53 8.19
N THR A 202 -2.52 17.40 7.20
CA THR A 202 -1.27 18.15 6.95
C THR A 202 -1.29 19.55 7.56
N GLY A 203 -2.47 20.13 7.77
CA GLY A 203 -2.64 21.55 8.13
C GLY A 203 -2.44 22.51 6.95
N GLU A 204 -2.29 21.98 5.73
CA GLU A 204 -2.02 22.76 4.53
C GLU A 204 -3.11 22.50 3.48
N LEU A 205 -3.50 23.54 2.76
CA LEU A 205 -4.43 23.42 1.63
C LEU A 205 -3.80 22.59 0.50
N PRO A 206 -4.53 21.64 -0.09
CA PRO A 206 -4.05 20.90 -1.25
C PRO A 206 -3.66 21.85 -2.37
N ASP A 207 -2.45 21.70 -2.91
CA ASP A 207 -1.98 22.57 -4.00
C ASP A 207 -2.83 22.33 -5.26
N ARG A 208 -3.40 23.40 -5.79
CA ARG A 208 -4.17 23.39 -7.05
C ARG A 208 -3.35 22.87 -8.25
N LYS A 209 -2.03 22.87 -8.17
CA LYS A 209 -1.16 22.30 -9.21
C LYS A 209 -1.32 20.78 -9.32
N SER A 210 -1.60 20.08 -8.23
CA SER A 210 -1.87 18.64 -8.26
C SER A 210 -3.18 18.31 -9.02
N THR A 211 -4.14 19.23 -9.03
CA THR A 211 -5.38 19.10 -9.81
C THR A 211 -5.24 19.62 -11.25
N ARG A 212 -4.31 20.53 -11.53
CA ARG A 212 -4.05 21.07 -12.88
C ARG A 212 -3.17 20.19 -13.74
N LEU A 213 -2.31 19.36 -13.16
CA LEU A 213 -1.43 18.45 -13.90
C LEU A 213 -2.21 17.47 -14.79
N ASN A 214 -3.46 17.19 -14.47
CA ASN A 214 -4.30 16.28 -15.24
C ASN A 214 -5.24 16.98 -16.23
N SER A 215 -5.31 18.30 -16.24
CA SER A 215 -6.10 19.06 -17.24
C SER A 215 -5.26 19.45 -18.48
N SER A 216 -3.96 19.22 -18.47
CA SER A 216 -3.06 19.59 -19.58
C SER A 216 -2.73 18.44 -20.53
N HIS A 217 -3.24 17.24 -20.33
CA HIS A 217 -3.23 16.18 -21.32
C HIS A 217 -4.54 16.21 -22.12
N ARG A 218 -4.70 17.22 -22.96
CA ARG A 218 -5.60 17.21 -24.09
C ARG A 218 -4.81 16.91 -25.36
#